data_49f12c29d5f3ac96671d9fc3420bfce7
#
_entry.id   49f12c29d5f3ac96671d9fc3420bfce7
#
_cell.length_a   1.000
_cell.length_b   1.000
_cell.length_c   1.000
_cell.angle_alpha   90.00
_cell.angle_beta   90.00
_cell.angle_gamma   90.00
#
_symmetry.space_group_name_H-M   'P 1'
#
loop_
_entity.id
_entity.type
_entity.pdbx_description
1 polymer ?
#
loop_
_entity_poly.entity_id
_entity_poly.type
_entity_poly.pdbx_seq_one_letter_code
_entity_poly.pdbx_strand_id
1 'polypeptide(L)'
;AAIIHGERQITWQQSYQRCRQFAHQLTQLGIQKNDTVSVLLPNVPAMIEAHFAVPMAGAVLNTLNTRLDAKTIAFMLAHAESKVLLVDPEFRQLAAEALTLISQDIIVIDVLDKEYEGEQIALGQYEYESWLAEGDPEFEWLLPQDEWDAISLNYTSGTTGNPKGVVYHHRGAYLNAASNILACGMKPRAVYLWTLPLFHCNGWCFAWSIAASGGTNICLRRVDPVLIFQYIAKHKVDYFCGAPIVLSMLINTPPEQKTAFEHHVEVMVAGAAPPVAIIEGMRHLGINVNHVYGLTETYGPSALCASQAGWSDLSI
;
A
#
# COMPACT_ATOMS: atom_id res chain seq x y z
N ALA A 1 -17.49 -1.53 5.24
CA ALA A 1 -16.30 -0.74 5.57
C ALA A 1 -15.46 -0.51 4.33
N ALA A 2 -14.74 0.61 4.26
CA ALA A 2 -13.70 0.86 3.28
C ALA A 2 -12.33 0.39 3.79
N ILE A 3 -12.07 0.66 5.08
CA ILE A 3 -10.82 0.34 5.75
C ILE A 3 -11.12 -0.27 7.11
N ILE A 4 -10.41 -1.34 7.46
CA ILE A 4 -10.39 -1.95 8.79
C ILE A 4 -8.94 -2.01 9.28
N HIS A 5 -8.69 -1.55 10.52
CA HIS A 5 -7.39 -1.56 11.15
C HIS A 5 -7.55 -1.84 12.65
N GLY A 6 -7.14 -3.00 13.10
CA GLY A 6 -7.48 -3.48 14.44
C GLY A 6 -9.00 -3.50 14.64
N GLU A 7 -9.47 -2.77 15.63
CA GLU A 7 -10.91 -2.60 15.90
C GLU A 7 -11.51 -1.36 15.20
N ARG A 8 -10.67 -0.51 14.59
CA ARG A 8 -11.13 0.69 13.87
C ARG A 8 -11.72 0.30 12.52
N GLN A 9 -12.92 0.79 12.24
CA GLN A 9 -13.59 0.64 10.95
C GLN A 9 -13.95 2.02 10.38
N ILE A 10 -13.59 2.24 9.12
CA ILE A 10 -13.88 3.47 8.38
C ILE A 10 -14.78 3.11 7.21
N THR A 11 -15.93 3.78 7.08
CA THR A 11 -16.83 3.62 5.93
C THR A 11 -16.29 4.34 4.69
N TRP A 12 -16.82 4.03 3.50
CA TRP A 12 -16.45 4.74 2.26
C TRP A 12 -16.74 6.24 2.35
N GLN A 13 -17.88 6.61 2.96
CA GLN A 13 -18.21 8.02 3.18
C GLN A 13 -17.17 8.71 4.08
N GLN A 14 -16.84 8.11 5.21
CA GLN A 14 -15.81 8.64 6.11
C GLN A 14 -14.45 8.70 5.44
N SER A 15 -14.04 7.64 4.71
CA SER A 15 -12.78 7.61 3.99
C SER A 15 -12.71 8.73 2.94
N TYR A 16 -13.78 8.97 2.20
CA TYR A 16 -13.86 10.06 1.23
C TYR A 16 -13.75 11.44 1.90
N GLN A 17 -14.48 11.66 2.99
CA GLN A 17 -14.39 12.91 3.76
C GLN A 17 -12.97 13.14 4.29
N ARG A 18 -12.34 12.11 4.85
CA ARG A 18 -10.96 12.18 5.36
C ARG A 18 -9.96 12.46 4.26
N CYS A 19 -10.11 11.87 3.09
CA CYS A 19 -9.25 12.17 1.94
C CYS A 19 -9.41 13.64 1.48
N ARG A 20 -10.63 14.17 1.50
CA ARG A 20 -10.89 15.59 1.18
C ARG A 20 -10.28 16.53 2.23
N GLN A 21 -10.42 16.20 3.52
CA GLN A 21 -9.79 16.94 4.61
C GLN A 21 -8.27 16.93 4.46
N PHE A 22 -7.67 15.78 4.17
CA PHE A 22 -6.24 15.66 3.95
C PHE A 22 -5.78 16.50 2.74
N ALA A 23 -6.48 16.41 1.61
CA ALA A 23 -6.17 17.22 0.43
C ALA A 23 -6.28 18.71 0.72
N HIS A 24 -7.33 19.15 1.43
CA HIS A 24 -7.49 20.53 1.88
C HIS A 24 -6.29 20.98 2.72
N GLN A 25 -5.94 20.19 3.73
CA GLN A 25 -4.83 20.52 4.61
C GLN A 25 -3.48 20.60 3.88
N LEU A 26 -3.24 19.76 2.87
CA LEU A 26 -2.06 19.89 2.02
C LEU A 26 -2.05 21.24 1.29
N THR A 27 -3.19 21.69 0.78
CA THR A 27 -3.27 23.02 0.13
C THR A 27 -3.04 24.16 1.12
N GLN A 28 -3.47 24.03 2.39
CA GLN A 28 -3.21 25.00 3.45
C GLN A 28 -1.71 25.07 3.80
N LEU A 29 -0.96 23.98 3.65
CA LEU A 29 0.50 23.96 3.75
C LEU A 29 1.21 24.53 2.51
N GLY A 30 0.46 25.01 1.51
CA GLY A 30 1.01 25.58 0.28
C GLY A 30 1.42 24.54 -0.76
N ILE A 31 1.02 23.27 -0.62
CA ILE A 31 1.28 22.23 -1.61
C ILE A 31 0.52 22.54 -2.90
N GLN A 32 1.24 22.47 -4.00
CA GLN A 32 0.77 22.79 -5.34
C GLN A 32 0.82 21.56 -6.27
N LYS A 33 0.27 21.72 -7.46
CA LYS A 33 0.35 20.69 -8.51
C LYS A 33 1.81 20.26 -8.75
N ASN A 34 2.04 18.95 -8.79
CA ASN A 34 3.33 18.30 -8.97
C ASN A 34 4.30 18.39 -7.78
N ASP A 35 3.94 19.04 -6.68
CA ASP A 35 4.74 18.94 -5.46
C ASP A 35 4.70 17.51 -4.92
N THR A 36 5.80 17.06 -4.32
CA THR A 36 5.91 15.71 -3.79
C THR A 36 5.56 15.66 -2.31
N VAL A 37 4.65 14.77 -1.96
CA VAL A 37 4.32 14.37 -0.59
C VAL A 37 4.85 12.96 -0.35
N SER A 38 5.82 12.84 0.54
CA SER A 38 6.43 11.55 0.89
C SER A 38 5.75 10.92 2.11
N VAL A 39 5.68 9.60 2.13
CA VAL A 39 5.14 8.83 3.25
C VAL A 39 6.09 7.70 3.64
N LEU A 40 6.42 7.61 4.92
CA LEU A 40 7.23 6.55 5.53
C LEU A 40 6.34 5.84 6.57
N LEU A 41 5.43 5.02 6.06
CA LEU A 41 4.35 4.40 6.81
C LEU A 41 4.30 2.88 6.55
N PRO A 42 3.86 2.08 7.52
CA PRO A 42 3.45 0.71 7.28
C PRO A 42 2.06 0.68 6.61
N ASN A 43 1.46 -0.50 6.48
CA ASN A 43 0.10 -0.63 5.94
C ASN A 43 -0.94 -0.21 6.99
N VAL A 44 -1.19 1.09 7.11
CA VAL A 44 -2.13 1.73 8.05
C VAL A 44 -3.16 2.58 7.28
N PRO A 45 -4.27 3.02 7.90
CA PRO A 45 -5.29 3.83 7.22
C PRO A 45 -4.74 5.07 6.53
N ALA A 46 -3.85 5.83 7.18
CA ALA A 46 -3.24 7.04 6.61
C ALA A 46 -2.47 6.75 5.32
N MET A 47 -1.84 5.57 5.19
CA MET A 47 -1.16 5.16 3.96
C MET A 47 -2.16 4.96 2.81
N ILE A 48 -3.33 4.37 3.08
CA ILE A 48 -4.40 4.20 2.09
C ILE A 48 -4.99 5.57 1.73
N GLU A 49 -5.28 6.40 2.73
CA GLU A 49 -5.82 7.75 2.53
C GLU A 49 -4.89 8.61 1.68
N ALA A 50 -3.56 8.50 1.86
CA ALA A 50 -2.57 9.22 1.07
C ALA A 50 -2.64 8.88 -0.44
N HIS A 51 -2.99 7.62 -0.81
CA HIS A 51 -3.14 7.23 -2.22
C HIS A 51 -4.25 7.99 -2.96
N PHE A 52 -5.19 8.57 -2.22
CA PHE A 52 -6.28 9.37 -2.77
C PHE A 52 -6.10 10.86 -2.50
N ALA A 53 -5.79 11.21 -1.26
CA ALA A 53 -5.74 12.60 -0.82
C ALA A 53 -4.61 13.41 -1.50
N VAL A 54 -3.43 12.81 -1.65
CA VAL A 54 -2.30 13.49 -2.31
C VAL A 54 -2.62 13.83 -3.76
N PRO A 55 -3.13 12.89 -4.60
CA PRO A 55 -3.60 13.23 -5.94
C PRO A 55 -4.80 14.20 -5.96
N MET A 56 -5.70 14.16 -4.97
CA MET A 56 -6.81 15.13 -4.84
C MET A 56 -6.31 16.56 -4.63
N ALA A 57 -5.12 16.73 -4.00
CA ALA A 57 -4.45 18.02 -3.89
C ALA A 57 -3.65 18.40 -5.16
N GLY A 58 -3.64 17.55 -6.19
CA GLY A 58 -2.84 17.72 -7.40
C GLY A 58 -1.35 17.39 -7.22
N ALA A 59 -0.97 16.84 -6.07
CA ALA A 59 0.39 16.51 -5.69
C ALA A 59 0.76 15.07 -6.09
N VAL A 60 2.04 14.74 -5.98
CA VAL A 60 2.61 13.43 -6.34
C VAL A 60 2.93 12.65 -5.08
N LEU A 61 2.34 11.48 -4.90
CA LEU A 61 2.59 10.60 -3.77
C LEU A 61 3.92 9.87 -3.93
N ASN A 62 4.84 10.03 -2.98
CA ASN A 62 6.10 9.26 -2.92
C ASN A 62 6.07 8.29 -1.72
N THR A 63 5.91 7.01 -1.99
CA THR A 63 5.88 5.98 -0.95
C THR A 63 7.27 5.42 -0.71
N LEU A 64 7.82 5.68 0.49
CA LEU A 64 9.17 5.29 0.85
C LEU A 64 9.21 3.86 1.40
N ASN A 65 10.22 3.10 0.99
CA ASN A 65 10.43 1.76 1.50
C ASN A 65 11.00 1.83 2.93
N THR A 66 10.23 1.37 3.89
CA THR A 66 10.53 1.39 5.33
C THR A 66 11.71 0.50 5.75
N ARG A 67 12.26 -0.29 4.83
CA ARG A 67 13.40 -1.21 5.09
C ARG A 67 14.74 -0.66 4.65
N LEU A 68 14.77 0.56 4.12
CA LEU A 68 15.99 1.23 3.65
C LEU A 68 16.69 1.95 4.80
N ASP A 69 17.97 2.26 4.59
CA ASP A 69 18.75 3.06 5.53
C ASP A 69 18.49 4.57 5.39
N ALA A 70 18.93 5.35 6.38
CA ALA A 70 18.71 6.78 6.44
C ALA A 70 19.34 7.56 5.27
N LYS A 71 20.48 7.12 4.75
CA LYS A 71 21.13 7.78 3.60
C LYS A 71 20.31 7.60 2.33
N THR A 72 19.75 6.42 2.14
CA THR A 72 18.90 6.11 0.98
C THR A 72 17.58 6.88 1.07
N ILE A 73 16.96 6.95 2.26
CA ILE A 73 15.75 7.76 2.49
C ILE A 73 16.05 9.25 2.25
N ALA A 74 17.16 9.77 2.79
CA ALA A 74 17.60 11.15 2.57
C ALA A 74 17.77 11.46 1.08
N PHE A 75 18.44 10.57 0.33
CA PHE A 75 18.56 10.70 -1.11
C PHE A 75 17.21 10.77 -1.81
N MET A 76 16.27 9.88 -1.46
CA MET A 76 14.93 9.86 -2.07
C MET A 76 14.15 11.13 -1.75
N LEU A 77 14.19 11.61 -0.51
CA LEU A 77 13.53 12.86 -0.10
C LEU A 77 14.09 14.07 -0.86
N ALA A 78 15.41 14.18 -0.96
CA ALA A 78 16.05 15.26 -1.68
C ALA A 78 15.82 15.20 -3.19
N HIS A 79 15.98 14.01 -3.81
CA HIS A 79 15.80 13.81 -5.24
C HIS A 79 14.34 13.99 -5.68
N ALA A 80 13.39 13.62 -4.82
CA ALA A 80 11.96 13.83 -5.06
C ALA A 80 11.50 15.27 -4.77
N GLU A 81 12.38 16.13 -4.25
CA GLU A 81 12.04 17.50 -3.81
C GLU A 81 10.83 17.50 -2.85
N SER A 82 10.81 16.54 -1.92
CA SER A 82 9.67 16.33 -1.01
C SER A 82 9.40 17.55 -0.15
N LYS A 83 8.14 18.00 -0.11
CA LYS A 83 7.70 19.16 0.70
C LYS A 83 7.13 18.74 2.05
N VAL A 84 6.47 17.56 2.09
CA VAL A 84 5.85 16.99 3.27
C VAL A 84 6.31 15.56 3.42
N LEU A 85 6.48 15.12 4.67
CA LEU A 85 6.79 13.75 5.03
C LEU A 85 5.83 13.28 6.14
N LEU A 86 4.99 12.30 5.85
CA LEU A 86 4.23 11.60 6.88
C LEU A 86 5.08 10.48 7.43
N VAL A 87 5.17 10.36 8.76
CA VAL A 87 6.03 9.39 9.45
C VAL A 87 5.25 8.63 10.51
N ASP A 88 5.36 7.31 10.48
CA ASP A 88 4.89 6.46 11.59
C ASP A 88 5.94 6.41 12.71
N PRO A 89 5.57 6.41 14.00
CA PRO A 89 6.49 6.37 15.13
C PRO A 89 7.51 5.21 15.08
N GLU A 90 7.15 4.08 14.48
CA GLU A 90 8.05 2.94 14.26
C GLU A 90 9.30 3.34 13.46
N PHE A 91 9.17 4.30 12.55
CA PHE A 91 10.27 4.76 11.68
C PHE A 91 10.81 6.15 12.07
N ARG A 92 10.43 6.66 13.24
CA ARG A 92 10.83 7.98 13.73
C ARG A 92 12.35 8.20 13.71
N GLN A 93 13.11 7.25 14.23
CA GLN A 93 14.56 7.36 14.28
C GLN A 93 15.17 7.40 12.88
N LEU A 94 14.71 6.51 11.99
CA LEU A 94 15.13 6.46 10.59
C LEU A 94 14.86 7.78 9.87
N ALA A 95 13.65 8.34 10.05
CA ALA A 95 13.28 9.63 9.48
C ALA A 95 14.12 10.79 10.06
N ALA A 96 14.32 10.83 11.38
CA ALA A 96 15.14 11.85 12.02
C ALA A 96 16.57 11.85 11.48
N GLU A 97 17.21 10.68 11.40
CA GLU A 97 18.54 10.53 10.83
C GLU A 97 18.58 10.99 9.36
N ALA A 98 17.60 10.58 8.54
CA ALA A 98 17.53 10.99 7.14
C ALA A 98 17.41 12.51 6.98
N LEU A 99 16.57 13.15 7.78
CA LEU A 99 16.37 14.61 7.75
C LEU A 99 17.63 15.40 8.12
N THR A 100 18.53 14.86 8.94
CA THR A 100 19.82 15.51 9.22
C THR A 100 20.79 15.51 8.04
N LEU A 101 20.56 14.67 7.02
CA LEU A 101 21.43 14.50 5.85
C LEU A 101 21.01 15.36 4.65
N ILE A 102 19.92 16.10 4.77
CA ILE A 102 19.39 16.97 3.70
C ILE A 102 19.32 18.42 4.17
N SER A 103 19.38 19.35 3.23
CA SER A 103 19.35 20.80 3.54
C SER A 103 17.99 21.45 3.29
N GLN A 104 17.07 20.73 2.63
CA GLN A 104 15.74 21.25 2.36
C GLN A 104 14.83 21.15 3.59
N ASP A 105 13.97 22.14 3.77
CA ASP A 105 12.96 22.10 4.81
C ASP A 105 11.80 21.20 4.36
N ILE A 106 11.47 20.20 5.18
CA ILE A 106 10.36 19.29 4.98
C ILE A 106 9.41 19.42 6.17
N ILE A 107 8.13 19.63 5.89
CA ILE A 107 7.09 19.61 6.91
C ILE A 107 6.85 18.15 7.30
N VAL A 108 7.00 17.83 8.58
CA VAL A 108 6.82 16.47 9.09
C VAL A 108 5.49 16.35 9.83
N ILE A 109 4.72 15.30 9.50
CA ILE A 109 3.44 14.97 10.11
C ILE A 109 3.55 13.57 10.72
N ASP A 110 3.37 13.46 12.03
CA ASP A 110 3.41 12.19 12.75
C ASP A 110 2.08 11.45 12.61
N VAL A 111 2.13 10.20 12.22
CA VAL A 111 0.95 9.32 12.10
C VAL A 111 0.92 8.35 13.27
N LEU A 112 0.35 8.78 14.39
CA LEU A 112 0.22 7.94 15.59
C LEU A 112 -0.77 6.79 15.34
N ASP A 113 -0.43 5.60 15.82
CA ASP A 113 -1.23 4.41 15.61
C ASP A 113 -1.37 3.57 16.89
N LYS A 114 -2.61 3.33 17.32
CA LYS A 114 -2.93 2.56 18.52
C LYS A 114 -2.53 1.08 18.43
N GLU A 115 -2.37 0.56 17.22
CA GLU A 115 -1.91 -0.82 16.97
C GLU A 115 -0.37 -0.94 17.03
N TYR A 116 0.34 0.17 17.23
CA TYR A 116 1.79 0.16 17.48
C TYR A 116 2.06 0.10 18.97
N GLU A 117 2.72 -0.96 19.41
CA GLU A 117 3.04 -1.22 20.83
C GLU A 117 4.28 -0.46 21.33
N GLY A 118 5.02 0.21 20.44
CA GLY A 118 6.22 0.97 20.79
C GLY A 118 5.92 2.39 21.27
N GLU A 119 6.99 3.13 21.57
CA GLU A 119 6.87 4.52 22.00
C GLU A 119 6.38 5.42 20.87
N GLN A 120 5.34 6.18 21.13
CA GLN A 120 4.75 7.11 20.17
C GLN A 120 5.26 8.56 20.42
N ILE A 121 6.55 8.76 20.12
CA ILE A 121 7.20 10.07 20.29
C ILE A 121 7.11 10.84 18.97
N ALA A 122 6.61 12.07 19.03
CA ALA A 122 6.51 12.96 17.88
C ALA A 122 7.89 13.36 17.35
N LEU A 123 8.00 13.50 16.03
CA LEU A 123 9.14 14.06 15.30
C LEU A 123 8.79 15.39 14.65
N GLY A 124 7.55 15.50 14.19
CA GLY A 124 7.08 16.55 13.30
C GLY A 124 6.40 17.70 13.99
N GLN A 125 5.90 18.62 13.16
CA GLN A 125 5.17 19.80 13.58
C GLN A 125 3.68 19.52 13.84
N TYR A 126 3.15 18.44 13.26
CA TYR A 126 1.74 18.10 13.31
C TYR A 126 1.54 16.63 13.67
N GLU A 127 0.42 16.34 14.34
CA GLU A 127 -0.09 14.98 14.50
C GLU A 127 -1.25 14.78 13.52
N TYR A 128 -1.25 13.66 12.81
CA TYR A 128 -2.09 13.41 11.64
C TYR A 128 -3.59 13.55 11.90
N GLU A 129 -4.12 12.93 12.96
CA GLU A 129 -5.58 12.92 13.21
C GLU A 129 -6.07 14.31 13.63
N SER A 130 -5.33 15.04 14.47
CA SER A 130 -5.69 16.40 14.88
C SER A 130 -5.55 17.37 13.71
N TRP A 131 -4.46 17.29 12.94
CA TRP A 131 -4.24 18.10 11.75
C TRP A 131 -5.29 17.84 10.68
N LEU A 132 -5.66 16.58 10.46
CA LEU A 132 -6.70 16.19 9.52
C LEU A 132 -8.07 16.77 9.92
N ALA A 133 -8.39 16.74 11.22
CA ALA A 133 -9.68 17.21 11.73
C ALA A 133 -9.96 18.71 11.48
N GLU A 134 -8.91 19.51 11.26
CA GLU A 134 -9.02 20.92 10.88
C GLU A 134 -9.34 21.11 9.39
N GLY A 135 -9.24 20.05 8.59
CA GLY A 135 -9.51 20.09 7.16
C GLY A 135 -11.01 20.15 6.83
N ASP A 136 -11.33 20.70 5.67
CA ASP A 136 -12.70 20.77 5.17
C ASP A 136 -13.12 19.42 4.58
N PRO A 137 -14.12 18.71 5.17
CA PRO A 137 -14.62 17.45 4.64
C PRO A 137 -15.41 17.63 3.33
N GLU A 138 -15.79 18.85 2.98
CA GLU A 138 -16.49 19.20 1.73
C GLU A 138 -15.55 19.83 0.69
N PHE A 139 -14.23 19.83 0.93
CA PHE A 139 -13.24 20.38 0.00
C PHE A 139 -13.46 19.89 -1.43
N GLU A 140 -13.62 20.82 -2.36
CA GLU A 140 -13.76 20.54 -3.78
C GLU A 140 -12.39 20.34 -4.42
N TRP A 141 -12.07 19.11 -4.76
CA TRP A 141 -10.85 18.75 -5.45
C TRP A 141 -11.07 18.71 -6.96
N LEU A 142 -10.03 19.03 -7.71
CA LEU A 142 -10.06 19.05 -9.16
C LEU A 142 -9.56 17.72 -9.74
N LEU A 143 -10.27 17.21 -10.73
CA LEU A 143 -9.76 16.12 -11.55
C LEU A 143 -8.50 16.58 -12.31
N PRO A 144 -7.54 15.68 -12.60
CA PRO A 144 -6.39 16.03 -13.41
C PRO A 144 -6.86 16.53 -14.77
N GLN A 145 -6.27 17.64 -15.23
CA GLN A 145 -6.58 18.21 -16.55
C GLN A 145 -5.98 17.36 -17.67
N ASP A 146 -4.86 16.71 -17.40
CA ASP A 146 -4.19 15.78 -18.28
C ASP A 146 -4.06 14.43 -17.56
N GLU A 147 -4.53 13.36 -18.15
CA GLU A 147 -4.40 12.00 -17.61
C GLU A 147 -2.94 11.50 -17.56
N TRP A 148 -2.01 12.21 -18.22
CA TRP A 148 -0.57 11.98 -18.16
C TRP A 148 0.11 12.72 -16.99
N ASP A 149 -0.62 13.56 -16.24
CA ASP A 149 -0.10 14.16 -15.01
C ASP A 149 0.36 13.07 -14.05
N ALA A 150 1.42 13.35 -13.29
CA ALA A 150 1.96 12.43 -12.30
C ALA A 150 0.97 12.20 -11.16
N ILE A 151 0.78 10.95 -10.76
CA ILE A 151 -0.02 10.56 -9.59
C ILE A 151 0.88 10.10 -8.44
N SER A 152 1.96 9.38 -8.77
CA SER A 152 2.90 8.90 -7.76
C SER A 152 4.31 8.69 -8.30
N LEU A 153 5.27 8.65 -7.37
CA LEU A 153 6.68 8.40 -7.58
C LEU A 153 7.09 7.17 -6.76
N ASN A 154 7.69 6.20 -7.42
CA ASN A 154 8.16 4.96 -6.79
C ASN A 154 9.65 4.77 -7.07
N TYR A 155 10.43 4.46 -6.03
CA TYR A 155 11.86 4.22 -6.20
C TYR A 155 12.18 2.74 -6.33
N THR A 156 13.01 2.41 -7.31
CA THR A 156 13.61 1.07 -7.44
C THR A 156 14.94 1.03 -6.71
N SER A 157 15.30 -0.13 -6.17
CA SER A 157 16.56 -0.38 -5.47
C SER A 157 17.75 -0.50 -6.41
N GLY A 158 17.94 0.36 -7.37
CA GLY A 158 18.98 0.32 -8.41
C GLY A 158 20.13 -0.65 -8.14
N THR A 159 20.32 -1.63 -9.00
CA THR A 159 21.38 -2.65 -8.87
C THR A 159 22.79 -2.11 -9.11
N THR A 160 22.93 -0.89 -9.62
CA THR A 160 24.20 -0.32 -10.10
C THR A 160 24.44 1.13 -9.68
N GLY A 161 23.75 1.65 -8.64
CA GLY A 161 23.91 3.04 -8.21
C GLY A 161 22.77 3.53 -7.34
N ASN A 162 22.54 4.85 -7.36
CA ASN A 162 21.43 5.46 -6.62
C ASN A 162 20.07 4.94 -7.07
N PRO A 163 19.08 4.88 -6.17
CA PRO A 163 17.70 4.53 -6.52
C PRO A 163 17.17 5.38 -7.68
N LYS A 164 16.38 4.78 -8.57
CA LYS A 164 15.75 5.47 -9.69
C LYS A 164 14.28 5.72 -9.38
N GLY A 165 13.84 6.95 -9.59
CA GLY A 165 12.44 7.33 -9.45
C GLY A 165 11.63 6.96 -10.70
N VAL A 166 10.60 6.16 -10.52
CA VAL A 166 9.63 5.79 -11.56
C VAL A 166 8.36 6.58 -11.31
N VAL A 167 8.00 7.43 -12.26
CA VAL A 167 6.80 8.28 -12.17
C VAL A 167 5.61 7.53 -12.78
N TYR A 168 4.55 7.41 -11.99
CA TYR A 168 3.25 6.92 -12.47
C TYR A 168 2.38 8.11 -12.86
N HIS A 169 1.61 7.96 -13.94
CA HIS A 169 0.60 8.93 -14.36
C HIS A 169 -0.82 8.39 -14.11
N HIS A 170 -1.80 9.27 -14.01
CA HIS A 170 -3.19 8.91 -13.68
C HIS A 170 -3.76 7.85 -14.63
N ARG A 171 -3.53 7.99 -15.96
CA ARG A 171 -3.97 7.00 -16.96
C ARG A 171 -3.42 5.59 -16.67
N GLY A 172 -2.11 5.48 -16.41
CA GLY A 172 -1.47 4.18 -16.17
C GLY A 172 -1.97 3.52 -14.88
N ALA A 173 -2.09 4.29 -13.80
CA ALA A 173 -2.62 3.82 -12.55
C ALA A 173 -4.08 3.33 -12.68
N TYR A 174 -4.93 4.08 -13.38
CA TYR A 174 -6.30 3.69 -13.68
C TYR A 174 -6.40 2.41 -14.50
N LEU A 175 -5.64 2.31 -15.60
CA LEU A 175 -5.66 1.14 -16.47
C LEU A 175 -5.14 -0.10 -15.76
N ASN A 176 -4.05 0.01 -14.98
CA ASN A 176 -3.53 -1.11 -14.20
C ASN A 176 -4.52 -1.54 -13.11
N ALA A 177 -5.13 -0.58 -12.39
CA ALA A 177 -6.14 -0.88 -11.38
C ALA A 177 -7.35 -1.63 -11.98
N ALA A 178 -7.86 -1.18 -13.13
CA ALA A 178 -8.96 -1.85 -13.84
C ALA A 178 -8.53 -3.25 -14.35
N SER A 179 -7.30 -3.37 -14.88
CA SER A 179 -6.75 -4.65 -15.34
C SER A 179 -6.61 -5.66 -14.20
N ASN A 180 -6.18 -5.23 -13.01
CA ASN A 180 -6.12 -6.09 -11.84
C ASN A 180 -7.50 -6.67 -11.47
N ILE A 181 -8.56 -5.86 -11.51
CA ILE A 181 -9.93 -6.33 -11.25
C ILE A 181 -10.31 -7.43 -12.24
N LEU A 182 -10.07 -7.20 -13.53
CA LEU A 182 -10.43 -8.14 -14.59
C LEU A 182 -9.56 -9.41 -14.54
N ALA A 183 -8.25 -9.26 -14.46
CA ALA A 183 -7.30 -10.38 -14.51
C ALA A 183 -7.35 -11.28 -13.28
N CYS A 184 -7.56 -10.70 -12.10
CA CYS A 184 -7.66 -11.44 -10.84
C CYS A 184 -9.11 -11.89 -10.53
N GLY A 185 -10.07 -11.59 -11.40
CA GLY A 185 -11.47 -11.94 -11.17
C GLY A 185 -12.04 -11.32 -9.89
N MET A 186 -11.62 -10.09 -9.55
CA MET A 186 -12.06 -9.46 -8.31
C MET A 186 -13.58 -9.21 -8.33
N LYS A 187 -14.25 -9.78 -7.35
CA LYS A 187 -15.70 -9.56 -7.21
C LYS A 187 -16.00 -8.16 -6.68
N PRO A 188 -17.21 -7.62 -6.94
CA PRO A 188 -17.67 -6.42 -6.28
C PRO A 188 -17.62 -6.57 -4.74
N ARG A 189 -17.21 -5.53 -4.05
CA ARG A 189 -17.04 -5.50 -2.59
C ARG A 189 -16.01 -6.51 -2.08
N ALA A 190 -14.97 -6.80 -2.86
CA ALA A 190 -13.87 -7.67 -2.48
C ALA A 190 -13.25 -7.24 -1.13
N VAL A 191 -12.90 -8.21 -0.30
CA VAL A 191 -12.17 -7.99 0.95
C VAL A 191 -10.71 -8.32 0.70
N TYR A 192 -9.85 -7.33 0.83
CA TYR A 192 -8.42 -7.43 0.54
C TYR A 192 -7.58 -7.23 1.81
N LEU A 193 -6.68 -8.17 2.08
CA LEU A 193 -5.73 -8.09 3.20
C LEU A 193 -4.37 -7.58 2.71
N TRP A 194 -3.89 -6.52 3.30
CA TRP A 194 -2.63 -5.86 2.95
C TRP A 194 -1.41 -6.56 3.55
N THR A 195 -1.06 -7.73 3.05
CA THR A 195 0.22 -8.41 3.30
C THR A 195 1.34 -7.88 2.40
N LEU A 196 1.00 -7.38 1.21
CA LEU A 196 1.90 -6.65 0.35
C LEU A 196 2.15 -5.25 0.93
N PRO A 197 3.41 -4.79 1.07
CA PRO A 197 3.65 -3.41 1.49
C PRO A 197 3.07 -2.40 0.48
N LEU A 198 2.26 -1.47 0.96
CA LEU A 198 1.66 -0.39 0.15
C LEU A 198 2.71 0.50 -0.50
N PHE A 199 3.90 0.64 0.11
CA PHE A 199 4.99 1.41 -0.49
C PHE A 199 5.60 0.73 -1.72
N HIS A 200 5.44 -0.57 -1.90
CA HIS A 200 6.05 -1.28 -3.01
C HIS A 200 5.18 -1.17 -4.27
N CYS A 201 5.69 -0.46 -5.28
CA CYS A 201 4.96 -0.15 -6.53
C CYS A 201 3.52 0.37 -6.24
N ASN A 202 3.37 1.25 -5.26
CA ASN A 202 2.07 1.70 -4.71
C ASN A 202 1.08 0.54 -4.53
N GLY A 203 1.55 -0.50 -3.80
CA GLY A 203 0.72 -1.67 -3.54
C GLY A 203 0.18 -2.34 -4.81
N TRP A 204 0.96 -2.34 -5.91
CA TRP A 204 0.60 -2.89 -7.22
C TRP A 204 -0.71 -2.30 -7.78
N CYS A 205 -1.01 -1.06 -7.48
CA CYS A 205 -2.26 -0.37 -7.83
C CYS A 205 -3.52 -0.96 -7.17
N PHE A 206 -3.41 -1.94 -6.25
CA PHE A 206 -4.58 -2.52 -5.61
C PHE A 206 -5.34 -1.55 -4.71
N ALA A 207 -4.72 -0.50 -4.16
CA ALA A 207 -5.45 0.54 -3.41
C ALA A 207 -6.59 1.13 -4.27
N TRP A 208 -6.30 1.43 -5.54
CA TRP A 208 -7.28 1.95 -6.51
C TRP A 208 -8.22 0.85 -7.03
N SER A 209 -7.72 -0.40 -7.22
CA SER A 209 -8.57 -1.54 -7.62
C SER A 209 -9.66 -1.83 -6.59
N ILE A 210 -9.30 -1.84 -5.29
CA ILE A 210 -10.24 -2.09 -4.19
C ILE A 210 -11.28 -0.99 -4.11
N ALA A 211 -10.88 0.28 -4.26
CA ALA A 211 -11.81 1.40 -4.32
C ALA A 211 -12.78 1.27 -5.50
N ALA A 212 -12.28 0.96 -6.70
CA ALA A 212 -13.11 0.79 -7.90
C ALA A 212 -14.10 -0.38 -7.77
N SER A 213 -13.77 -1.43 -7.01
CA SER A 213 -14.68 -2.55 -6.71
C SER A 213 -15.64 -2.27 -5.54
N GLY A 214 -15.51 -1.12 -4.85
CA GLY A 214 -16.23 -0.82 -3.60
C GLY A 214 -15.87 -1.79 -2.48
N GLY A 215 -14.65 -2.30 -2.49
CA GLY A 215 -14.14 -3.34 -1.60
C GLY A 215 -13.76 -2.83 -0.20
N THR A 216 -13.16 -3.69 0.59
CA THR A 216 -12.68 -3.39 1.94
C THR A 216 -11.18 -3.65 2.04
N ASN A 217 -10.45 -2.67 2.53
CA ASN A 217 -9.03 -2.77 2.84
C ASN A 217 -8.85 -3.23 4.29
N ILE A 218 -8.21 -4.37 4.51
CA ILE A 218 -7.80 -4.82 5.84
C ILE A 218 -6.32 -4.47 6.00
N CYS A 219 -6.02 -3.50 6.87
CA CYS A 219 -4.66 -3.08 7.15
C CYS A 219 -3.93 -4.09 8.02
N LEU A 220 -2.66 -4.31 7.72
CA LEU A 220 -1.78 -5.18 8.49
C LEU A 220 -0.41 -4.50 8.60
N ARG A 221 -0.05 -3.99 9.78
CA ARG A 221 1.20 -3.27 10.02
C ARG A 221 2.43 -4.11 9.69
N ARG A 222 2.43 -5.37 10.10
CA ARG A 222 3.52 -6.34 9.90
C ARG A 222 2.97 -7.65 9.39
N VAL A 223 3.74 -8.31 8.55
CA VAL A 223 3.43 -9.65 8.09
C VAL A 223 3.62 -10.62 9.27
N ASP A 224 2.50 -11.02 9.86
CA ASP A 224 2.41 -12.02 10.92
C ASP A 224 1.48 -13.15 10.44
N PRO A 225 1.99 -14.37 10.28
CA PRO A 225 1.20 -15.47 9.73
C PRO A 225 0.00 -15.86 10.59
N VAL A 226 0.10 -15.71 11.92
CA VAL A 226 -1.02 -16.01 12.83
C VAL A 226 -2.14 -14.99 12.64
N LEU A 227 -1.80 -13.71 12.61
CA LEU A 227 -2.77 -12.63 12.32
C LEU A 227 -3.38 -12.77 10.92
N ILE A 228 -2.60 -13.17 9.92
CA ILE A 228 -3.12 -13.39 8.57
C ILE A 228 -4.23 -14.45 8.60
N PHE A 229 -4.03 -15.62 9.24
CA PHE A 229 -5.08 -16.64 9.37
C PHE A 229 -6.30 -16.13 10.13
N GLN A 230 -6.09 -15.40 11.24
CA GLN A 230 -7.17 -14.81 12.00
C GLN A 230 -7.98 -13.80 11.18
N TYR A 231 -7.31 -12.93 10.42
CA TYR A 231 -7.97 -11.92 9.59
C TYR A 231 -8.69 -12.54 8.40
N ILE A 232 -8.11 -13.57 7.77
CA ILE A 232 -8.78 -14.33 6.71
C ILE A 232 -10.11 -14.89 7.25
N ALA A 233 -10.10 -15.55 8.40
CA ALA A 233 -11.30 -16.13 8.99
C ALA A 233 -12.29 -15.05 9.47
N LYS A 234 -11.82 -14.05 10.25
CA LYS A 234 -12.65 -13.01 10.88
C LYS A 234 -13.34 -12.12 9.84
N HIS A 235 -12.59 -11.67 8.84
CA HIS A 235 -13.07 -10.67 7.88
C HIS A 235 -13.51 -11.26 6.54
N LYS A 236 -13.42 -12.57 6.38
CA LYS A 236 -13.73 -13.26 5.11
C LYS A 236 -12.93 -12.68 3.95
N VAL A 237 -11.61 -12.58 4.14
CA VAL A 237 -10.69 -12.06 3.12
C VAL A 237 -10.77 -12.89 1.85
N ASP A 238 -10.93 -12.21 0.72
CA ASP A 238 -11.02 -12.83 -0.60
C ASP A 238 -9.67 -12.87 -1.31
N TYR A 239 -8.88 -11.80 -1.12
CA TYR A 239 -7.64 -11.55 -1.87
C TYR A 239 -6.53 -11.01 -0.99
N PHE A 240 -5.30 -11.42 -1.28
CA PHE A 240 -4.09 -10.75 -0.81
C PHE A 240 -2.96 -10.95 -1.81
N CYS A 241 -1.87 -10.20 -1.68
CA CYS A 241 -0.68 -10.35 -2.51
C CYS A 241 0.54 -10.57 -1.64
N GLY A 242 1.54 -11.28 -2.15
CA GLY A 242 2.78 -11.46 -1.40
C GLY A 242 3.93 -12.00 -2.24
N ALA A 243 5.13 -11.90 -1.69
CA ALA A 243 6.28 -12.62 -2.20
C ALA A 243 6.26 -14.08 -1.72
N PRO A 244 6.98 -15.01 -2.37
CA PRO A 244 7.03 -16.43 -1.97
C PRO A 244 7.40 -16.65 -0.50
N ILE A 245 8.18 -15.74 0.11
CA ILE A 245 8.54 -15.82 1.53
C ILE A 245 7.32 -15.71 2.45
N VAL A 246 6.32 -14.88 2.11
CA VAL A 246 5.08 -14.74 2.89
C VAL A 246 4.29 -16.04 2.84
N LEU A 247 4.17 -16.65 1.66
CA LEU A 247 3.49 -17.92 1.47
C LEU A 247 4.20 -19.04 2.24
N SER A 248 5.54 -19.04 2.22
CA SER A 248 6.36 -19.99 3.01
C SER A 248 6.09 -19.85 4.51
N MET A 249 5.96 -18.63 5.03
CA MET A 249 5.62 -18.41 6.45
C MET A 249 4.24 -19.01 6.78
N LEU A 250 3.23 -18.81 5.92
CA LEU A 250 1.89 -19.37 6.13
C LEU A 250 1.89 -20.90 6.14
N ILE A 251 2.59 -21.52 5.21
CA ILE A 251 2.69 -22.99 5.13
C ILE A 251 3.33 -23.56 6.41
N ASN A 252 4.42 -22.93 6.86
CA ASN A 252 5.21 -23.39 8.01
C ASN A 252 4.65 -22.97 9.37
N THR A 253 3.55 -22.22 9.42
CA THR A 253 2.87 -21.90 10.67
C THR A 253 2.40 -23.21 11.34
N PRO A 254 2.64 -23.43 12.66
CA PRO A 254 2.16 -24.61 13.36
C PRO A 254 0.64 -24.78 13.25
N PRO A 255 0.13 -26.00 13.09
CA PRO A 255 -1.31 -26.25 12.91
C PRO A 255 -2.19 -25.62 13.98
N GLU A 256 -1.76 -25.65 15.24
CA GLU A 256 -2.46 -25.10 16.40
C GLU A 256 -2.56 -23.56 16.40
N GLN A 257 -1.75 -22.88 15.60
CA GLN A 257 -1.77 -21.43 15.41
C GLN A 257 -2.55 -21.00 14.17
N LYS A 258 -3.00 -21.94 13.35
CA LYS A 258 -3.79 -21.66 12.15
C LYS A 258 -5.27 -21.56 12.48
N THR A 259 -5.88 -20.42 12.24
CA THR A 259 -7.35 -20.28 12.31
C THR A 259 -7.96 -20.81 11.01
N ALA A 260 -8.87 -21.79 11.13
CA ALA A 260 -9.54 -22.40 9.98
C ALA A 260 -10.52 -21.43 9.32
N PHE A 261 -10.67 -21.55 7.99
CA PHE A 261 -11.66 -20.86 7.17
C PHE A 261 -12.14 -21.79 6.05
N GLU A 262 -13.35 -21.56 5.54
CA GLU A 262 -13.97 -22.44 4.54
C GLU A 262 -14.24 -21.74 3.19
N HIS A 263 -14.09 -20.42 3.14
CA HIS A 263 -14.31 -19.64 1.92
C HIS A 263 -13.08 -19.65 1.02
N HIS A 264 -13.29 -19.39 -0.26
CA HIS A 264 -12.22 -19.31 -1.25
C HIS A 264 -11.38 -18.06 -1.05
N VAL A 265 -10.05 -18.22 -1.14
CA VAL A 265 -9.06 -17.15 -1.02
C VAL A 265 -8.10 -17.20 -2.20
N GLU A 266 -7.85 -16.07 -2.83
CA GLU A 266 -6.89 -15.91 -3.92
C GLU A 266 -5.65 -15.15 -3.44
N VAL A 267 -4.46 -15.65 -3.77
CA VAL A 267 -3.21 -14.91 -3.56
C VAL A 267 -2.49 -14.70 -4.89
N MET A 268 -2.10 -13.45 -5.15
CA MET A 268 -1.19 -13.11 -6.24
C MET A 268 0.23 -13.08 -5.71
N VAL A 269 1.12 -13.84 -6.35
CA VAL A 269 2.52 -13.94 -5.97
C VAL A 269 3.43 -13.42 -7.08
N ALA A 270 4.38 -12.57 -6.71
CA ALA A 270 5.41 -12.03 -7.60
C ALA A 270 6.73 -11.82 -6.85
N GLY A 271 7.69 -11.21 -7.57
CA GLY A 271 9.06 -11.00 -7.09
C GLY A 271 9.99 -12.18 -7.38
N ALA A 272 9.44 -13.41 -7.37
CA ALA A 272 10.07 -14.64 -7.85
C ALA A 272 8.98 -15.66 -8.19
N ALA A 273 9.30 -16.63 -9.04
CA ALA A 273 8.39 -17.74 -9.31
C ALA A 273 8.21 -18.59 -8.04
N PRO A 274 6.97 -18.89 -7.62
CA PRO A 274 6.75 -19.74 -6.47
C PRO A 274 7.17 -21.19 -6.78
N PRO A 275 7.98 -21.84 -5.92
CA PRO A 275 8.24 -23.27 -6.05
C PRO A 275 6.97 -24.11 -5.99
N VAL A 276 6.96 -25.28 -6.65
CA VAL A 276 5.83 -26.23 -6.65
C VAL A 276 5.35 -26.51 -5.22
N ALA A 277 6.26 -26.79 -4.29
CA ALA A 277 5.92 -27.07 -2.89
C ALA A 277 5.15 -25.91 -2.20
N ILE A 278 5.42 -24.66 -2.59
CA ILE A 278 4.66 -23.50 -2.10
C ILE A 278 3.23 -23.52 -2.66
N ILE A 279 3.08 -23.80 -3.96
CA ILE A 279 1.75 -23.86 -4.59
C ILE A 279 0.90 -24.97 -3.96
N GLU A 280 1.49 -26.16 -3.80
CA GLU A 280 0.82 -27.30 -3.16
C GLU A 280 0.46 -27.02 -1.70
N GLY A 281 1.40 -26.47 -0.93
CA GLY A 281 1.18 -26.11 0.47
C GLY A 281 0.04 -25.10 0.64
N MET A 282 -0.01 -24.06 -0.20
CA MET A 282 -1.09 -23.08 -0.17
C MET A 282 -2.44 -23.69 -0.57
N ARG A 283 -2.46 -24.57 -1.58
CA ARG A 283 -3.67 -25.31 -1.98
C ARG A 283 -4.22 -26.16 -0.83
N HIS A 284 -3.37 -26.84 -0.06
CA HIS A 284 -3.77 -27.56 1.15
C HIS A 284 -4.36 -26.67 2.23
N LEU A 285 -4.01 -25.39 2.26
CA LEU A 285 -4.59 -24.39 3.15
C LEU A 285 -5.91 -23.79 2.61
N GLY A 286 -6.38 -24.21 1.42
CA GLY A 286 -7.58 -23.63 0.78
C GLY A 286 -7.34 -22.29 0.10
N ILE A 287 -6.07 -21.97 -0.22
CA ILE A 287 -5.68 -20.70 -0.85
C ILE A 287 -5.16 -21.00 -2.27
N ASN A 288 -5.79 -20.40 -3.27
CA ASN A 288 -5.35 -20.50 -4.66
C ASN A 288 -4.21 -19.52 -4.96
N VAL A 289 -3.18 -19.98 -5.66
CA VAL A 289 -1.99 -19.18 -5.99
C VAL A 289 -1.99 -18.79 -7.46
N ASN A 290 -1.97 -17.50 -7.73
CA ASN A 290 -1.81 -16.91 -9.05
C ASN A 290 -0.43 -16.29 -9.17
N HIS A 291 0.41 -16.83 -10.05
CA HIS A 291 1.71 -16.25 -10.33
C HIS A 291 1.56 -15.07 -11.28
N VAL A 292 2.07 -13.92 -10.88
CA VAL A 292 2.08 -12.70 -11.69
C VAL A 292 3.51 -12.18 -11.88
N TYR A 293 3.73 -11.51 -12.97
CA TYR A 293 4.99 -10.83 -13.28
C TYR A 293 4.73 -9.34 -13.49
N GLY A 294 5.60 -8.52 -12.93
CA GLY A 294 5.60 -7.08 -13.12
C GLY A 294 6.84 -6.44 -12.53
N LEU A 295 7.00 -5.17 -12.81
CA LEU A 295 8.09 -4.30 -12.36
C LEU A 295 7.50 -3.03 -11.79
N THR A 296 8.31 -2.21 -11.13
CA THR A 296 7.92 -0.84 -10.77
C THR A 296 7.53 -0.07 -12.03
N GLU A 297 8.29 -0.21 -13.10
CA GLU A 297 8.07 0.46 -14.39
C GLU A 297 6.79 0.03 -15.11
N THR A 298 6.16 -1.08 -14.69
CA THR A 298 4.87 -1.57 -15.23
C THR A 298 3.70 -1.39 -14.26
N TYR A 299 3.84 -0.56 -13.23
CA TYR A 299 2.81 -0.29 -12.20
C TYR A 299 2.49 -1.49 -11.29
N GLY A 300 3.30 -2.54 -11.32
CA GLY A 300 3.06 -3.82 -10.67
C GLY A 300 2.74 -4.91 -11.70
N PRO A 301 1.74 -5.79 -11.48
CA PRO A 301 1.44 -6.89 -12.37
C PRO A 301 1.12 -6.45 -13.80
N SER A 302 1.82 -7.03 -14.76
CA SER A 302 1.61 -6.81 -16.20
C SER A 302 1.38 -8.12 -16.96
N ALA A 303 1.67 -9.27 -16.34
CA ALA A 303 1.35 -10.59 -16.85
C ALA A 303 0.85 -11.50 -15.73
N LEU A 304 -0.11 -12.34 -16.06
CA LEU A 304 -0.70 -13.34 -15.16
C LEU A 304 -0.58 -14.73 -15.79
N CYS A 305 -0.11 -15.68 -15.01
CA CYS A 305 -0.14 -17.10 -15.38
C CYS A 305 -1.56 -17.64 -15.16
N ALA A 306 -2.47 -17.36 -16.09
CA ALA A 306 -3.85 -17.83 -16.02
C ALA A 306 -3.94 -19.33 -16.29
N SER A 307 -4.74 -20.05 -15.48
CA SER A 307 -5.02 -21.46 -15.69
C SER A 307 -5.58 -21.72 -17.10
N GLN A 308 -5.07 -22.75 -17.76
CA GLN A 308 -5.53 -23.18 -19.06
C GLN A 308 -6.44 -24.40 -18.94
N ALA A 309 -7.30 -24.61 -19.94
CA ALA A 309 -8.13 -25.81 -19.99
C ALA A 309 -7.26 -27.07 -19.98
N GLY A 310 -7.60 -28.02 -19.11
CA GLY A 310 -6.89 -29.29 -18.94
C GLY A 310 -5.69 -29.24 -17.97
N TRP A 311 -5.33 -28.07 -17.42
CA TRP A 311 -4.26 -28.01 -16.41
C TRP A 311 -4.64 -28.70 -15.10
N SER A 312 -5.93 -28.76 -14.77
CA SER A 312 -6.43 -29.53 -13.63
C SER A 312 -6.09 -31.02 -13.67
N ASP A 313 -5.85 -31.56 -14.86
CA ASP A 313 -5.60 -32.99 -15.11
C ASP A 313 -4.09 -33.29 -15.13
N LEU A 314 -3.25 -32.26 -15.03
CA LEU A 314 -1.79 -32.38 -15.00
C LEU A 314 -1.27 -32.40 -13.56
N SER A 315 -0.16 -33.11 -13.35
CA SER A 315 0.61 -32.94 -12.10
C SER A 315 1.22 -31.53 -12.05
N ILE A 316 1.28 -30.99 -10.87
CA ILE A 316 1.95 -29.69 -10.63
C ILE A 316 3.44 -29.80 -10.89
#